data_273ee35a6e4f67cdd43a53112806cb4d
#
_entry.id   273ee35a6e4f67cdd43a53112806cb4d
#
_cell.length_a   1.000
_cell.length_b   1.000
_cell.length_c   1.000
_cell.angle_alpha   90.00
_cell.angle_beta   90.00
_cell.angle_gamma   90.00
#
_symmetry.space_group_name_H-M   'P 1'
#
loop_
_entity.id
_entity.type
_entity.pdbx_description
1 polymer ?
#
loop_
_entity_poly.entity_id
_entity_poly.type
_entity_poly.pdbx_seq_one_letter_code
_entity_poly.pdbx_strand_id
1 'polypeptide(L)'
;MILRATPYILALMLLGAADAGLTPACAQAAGNSKKNTNCYNAKEVEAEAEVRAGLGLRDTLRRCARVSEDGQAALDAWYAFDKDNTDRIKGAVTMRHNTIKRLYPKRTAQEQWENDASIATRAAPEINDGVCKAAYDVIDKLKKNGWPAFKYYAKLQQSLLVTDIPICREN
;
A
#
# COMPACT_ATOMS: atom_id res chain seq x y z
N MET A 1 -32.32 -17.67 -47.26
CA MET A 1 -32.65 -19.11 -47.02
C MET A 1 -32.74 -19.24 -45.51
N ILE A 2 -33.98 -19.20 -45.02
CA ILE A 2 -34.75 -20.27 -44.38
C ILE A 2 -34.26 -20.52 -42.95
N LEU A 3 -34.95 -19.92 -41.96
CA LEU A 3 -36.11 -20.37 -41.17
C LEU A 3 -35.85 -21.62 -40.31
N ARG A 4 -36.01 -21.47 -39.01
CA ARG A 4 -37.13 -21.98 -38.18
C ARG A 4 -36.70 -21.86 -36.71
N ALA A 5 -37.29 -21.05 -35.87
CA ALA A 5 -38.64 -21.09 -35.30
C ALA A 5 -38.91 -22.38 -34.48
N THR A 6 -38.99 -22.23 -33.21
CA THR A 6 -40.09 -22.21 -32.22
C THR A 6 -40.21 -23.50 -31.39
N PRO A 7 -41.12 -23.56 -30.48
CA PRO A 7 -41.11 -23.19 -29.06
C PRO A 7 -41.59 -24.38 -28.20
N TYR A 8 -42.16 -24.12 -27.06
CA TYR A 8 -43.11 -24.90 -26.22
C TYR A 8 -42.57 -25.13 -24.80
N ILE A 9 -43.13 -24.59 -23.88
CA ILE A 9 -44.45 -24.57 -23.23
C ILE A 9 -44.40 -25.20 -21.85
N LEU A 10 -45.00 -24.42 -20.98
CA LEU A 10 -45.94 -24.65 -19.87
C LEU A 10 -45.46 -25.47 -18.67
N ALA A 11 -45.40 -24.74 -17.63
CA ALA A 11 -46.37 -24.70 -16.52
C ALA A 11 -46.58 -26.04 -15.77
N LEU A 12 -46.35 -26.00 -14.49
CA LEU A 12 -47.40 -26.39 -13.55
C LEU A 12 -47.08 -25.88 -12.15
N MET A 13 -48.06 -25.19 -11.59
CA MET A 13 -48.18 -24.89 -10.15
C MET A 13 -48.27 -26.21 -9.37
N LEU A 14 -47.76 -26.20 -8.15
CA LEU A 14 -48.47 -26.82 -7.03
C LEU A 14 -48.04 -26.22 -5.69
N LEU A 15 -49.05 -25.75 -5.01
CA LEU A 15 -49.11 -25.37 -3.61
C LEU A 15 -48.55 -26.50 -2.68
N GLY A 16 -47.93 -26.09 -1.61
CA GLY A 16 -47.69 -27.05 -0.53
C GLY A 16 -46.91 -26.48 0.64
N ALA A 17 -47.69 -26.14 1.68
CA ALA A 17 -47.33 -26.24 3.09
C ALA A 17 -46.30 -25.25 3.68
N ALA A 18 -46.86 -24.41 4.54
CA ALA A 18 -46.18 -23.72 5.62
C ALA A 18 -45.53 -24.71 6.57
N ASP A 19 -44.19 -24.73 6.62
CA ASP A 19 -43.46 -25.24 7.76
C ASP A 19 -42.81 -24.07 8.48
N ALA A 20 -43.37 -23.74 9.63
CA ALA A 20 -42.79 -22.85 10.60
C ALA A 20 -41.56 -23.55 11.23
N GLY A 21 -40.47 -23.59 10.47
CA GLY A 21 -39.16 -24.02 10.95
C GLY A 21 -38.50 -22.86 11.72
N LEU A 22 -38.47 -23.05 13.05
CA LEU A 22 -37.63 -22.32 13.98
C LEU A 22 -36.20 -22.24 13.43
N THR A 23 -35.83 -21.11 12.81
CA THR A 23 -34.44 -20.80 12.55
C THR A 23 -33.77 -20.62 13.91
N PRO A 24 -32.75 -21.41 14.27
CA PRO A 24 -31.93 -21.07 15.41
C PRO A 24 -31.27 -19.72 15.05
N ALA A 25 -31.60 -18.71 15.83
CA ALA A 25 -30.84 -17.47 15.84
C ALA A 25 -29.41 -17.88 16.20
N CYS A 26 -28.56 -18.01 15.17
CA CYS A 26 -27.14 -17.93 15.35
C CYS A 26 -26.88 -16.53 15.91
N ALA A 27 -26.92 -16.43 17.23
CA ALA A 27 -26.32 -15.32 17.94
C ALA A 27 -24.87 -15.28 17.46
N GLN A 28 -24.62 -14.45 16.47
CA GLN A 28 -23.29 -14.00 16.19
C GLN A 28 -22.83 -13.36 17.49
N ALA A 29 -22.10 -14.15 18.28
CA ALA A 29 -21.25 -13.62 19.31
C ALA A 29 -20.31 -12.66 18.55
N ALA A 30 -20.68 -11.38 18.55
CA ALA A 30 -19.78 -10.30 18.23
C ALA A 30 -18.67 -10.42 19.28
N GLY A 31 -17.72 -11.28 19.01
CA GLY A 31 -16.50 -11.39 19.76
C GLY A 31 -15.88 -9.99 19.70
N ASN A 32 -15.96 -9.28 20.81
CA ASN A 32 -15.18 -8.10 21.10
C ASN A 32 -13.70 -8.56 21.12
N SER A 33 -13.18 -8.87 19.95
CA SER A 33 -11.75 -9.00 19.73
C SER A 33 -11.21 -7.63 20.12
N LYS A 34 -10.63 -7.51 21.31
CA LYS A 34 -9.90 -6.32 21.74
C LYS A 34 -8.90 -6.04 20.64
N LYS A 35 -9.25 -5.07 19.79
CA LYS A 35 -8.43 -4.66 18.66
C LYS A 35 -7.05 -4.36 19.24
N ASN A 36 -6.07 -5.18 18.90
CA ASN A 36 -4.72 -4.99 19.43
C ASN A 36 -4.21 -3.65 18.92
N THR A 37 -4.23 -2.65 19.79
CA THR A 37 -3.92 -1.25 19.45
C THR A 37 -2.41 -0.97 19.41
N ASN A 38 -1.59 -1.94 19.82
CA ASN A 38 -0.14 -1.78 19.98
C ASN A 38 0.67 -2.33 18.79
N CYS A 39 0.03 -2.51 17.65
CA CYS A 39 0.69 -2.99 16.43
C CYS A 39 0.10 -2.30 15.20
N TYR A 40 0.80 -2.42 14.08
CA TYR A 40 0.36 -1.94 12.77
C TYR A 40 -0.60 -2.95 12.14
N ASN A 41 -1.78 -2.51 11.71
CA ASN A 41 -2.66 -3.32 10.86
C ASN A 41 -2.17 -3.31 9.40
N ALA A 42 -2.76 -4.17 8.55
CA ALA A 42 -2.33 -4.31 7.16
C ALA A 42 -2.30 -3.00 6.37
N LYS A 43 -3.31 -2.12 6.54
CA LYS A 43 -3.36 -0.81 5.85
C LYS A 43 -2.29 0.16 6.37
N GLU A 44 -2.01 0.13 7.64
CA GLU A 44 -0.97 0.96 8.26
C GLU A 44 0.43 0.50 7.83
N VAL A 45 0.64 -0.82 7.69
CA VAL A 45 1.88 -1.38 7.12
C VAL A 45 2.04 -0.98 5.66
N GLU A 46 0.97 -1.02 4.86
CA GLU A 46 0.98 -0.57 3.47
C GLU A 46 1.36 0.91 3.38
N ALA A 47 0.74 1.78 4.18
CA ALA A 47 1.05 3.20 4.20
C ALA A 47 2.50 3.49 4.64
N GLU A 48 3.00 2.77 5.64
CA GLU A 48 4.41 2.86 6.07
C GLU A 48 5.35 2.46 4.94
N ALA A 49 5.06 1.37 4.23
CA ALA A 49 5.86 0.92 3.09
C ALA A 49 5.84 1.92 1.93
N GLU A 50 4.67 2.50 1.60
CA GLU A 50 4.54 3.52 0.56
C GLU A 50 5.37 4.77 0.89
N VAL A 51 5.31 5.26 2.11
CA VAL A 51 6.07 6.44 2.54
C VAL A 51 7.57 6.15 2.49
N ARG A 52 8.04 5.04 3.05
CA ARG A 52 9.46 4.68 3.05
C ARG A 52 9.99 4.41 1.64
N ALA A 53 9.23 3.71 0.80
CA ALA A 53 9.60 3.47 -0.58
C ALA A 53 9.73 4.76 -1.39
N GLY A 54 8.79 5.70 -1.22
CA GLY A 54 8.85 7.01 -1.87
C GLY A 54 10.04 7.85 -1.43
N LEU A 55 10.31 7.90 -0.12
CA LEU A 55 11.47 8.60 0.43
C LEU A 55 12.79 7.99 -0.05
N GLY A 56 12.90 6.66 -0.02
CA GLY A 56 14.10 5.95 -0.45
C GLY A 56 14.38 6.10 -1.95
N LEU A 57 13.34 5.98 -2.79
CA LEU A 57 13.47 6.19 -4.23
C LEU A 57 13.91 7.63 -4.54
N ARG A 58 13.26 8.63 -3.93
CA ARG A 58 13.64 10.04 -4.10
C ARG A 58 15.08 10.31 -3.69
N ASP A 59 15.54 9.76 -2.55
CA ASP A 59 16.91 9.94 -2.09
C ASP A 59 17.90 9.29 -3.05
N THR A 60 17.64 8.07 -3.48
CA THR A 60 18.46 7.36 -4.48
C THR A 60 18.57 8.18 -5.77
N LEU A 61 17.46 8.67 -6.31
CA LEU A 61 17.44 9.48 -7.53
C LEU A 61 18.20 10.81 -7.36
N ARG A 62 18.08 11.48 -6.21
CA ARG A 62 18.86 12.70 -5.90
C ARG A 62 20.36 12.43 -5.90
N ARG A 63 20.77 11.27 -5.44
CA ARG A 63 22.17 10.89 -5.42
C ARG A 63 22.65 10.51 -6.82
N CYS A 64 21.83 9.80 -7.61
CA CYS A 64 22.12 9.48 -9.01
C CYS A 64 22.19 10.74 -9.89
N ALA A 65 21.34 11.75 -9.64
CA ALA A 65 21.34 13.02 -10.36
C ALA A 65 22.65 13.83 -10.21
N ARG A 66 23.45 13.54 -9.19
CA ARG A 66 24.76 14.19 -8.99
C ARG A 66 25.85 13.59 -9.87
N VAL A 67 25.61 12.44 -10.46
CA VAL A 67 26.64 11.68 -11.21
C VAL A 67 26.25 11.41 -12.65
N SER A 68 25.00 11.69 -13.06
CA SER A 68 24.56 11.52 -14.45
C SER A 68 23.37 12.41 -14.82
N GLU A 69 23.28 12.78 -16.10
CA GLU A 69 22.13 13.52 -16.65
C GLU A 69 20.85 12.67 -16.63
N ASP A 70 20.95 11.37 -16.89
CA ASP A 70 19.82 10.43 -16.77
C ASP A 70 19.25 10.43 -15.36
N GLY A 71 20.10 10.59 -14.33
CA GLY A 71 19.70 10.73 -12.95
C GLY A 71 18.86 11.98 -12.70
N GLN A 72 19.22 13.10 -13.32
CA GLN A 72 18.43 14.32 -13.21
C GLN A 72 17.08 14.17 -13.90
N ALA A 73 17.04 13.61 -15.12
CA ALA A 73 15.80 13.35 -15.84
C ALA A 73 14.85 12.40 -15.09
N ALA A 74 15.40 11.37 -14.43
CA ALA A 74 14.64 10.45 -13.60
C ALA A 74 14.11 11.13 -12.32
N LEU A 75 14.90 12.01 -11.69
CA LEU A 75 14.47 12.78 -10.52
C LEU A 75 13.33 13.75 -10.87
N ASP A 76 13.41 14.42 -12.00
CA ASP A 76 12.35 15.32 -12.48
C ASP A 76 11.05 14.55 -12.77
N ALA A 77 11.17 13.35 -13.35
CA ALA A 77 10.03 12.45 -13.55
C ALA A 77 9.41 11.98 -12.23
N TRP A 78 10.23 11.73 -11.20
CA TRP A 78 9.72 11.46 -9.85
C TRP A 78 8.92 12.64 -9.31
N TYR A 79 9.41 13.86 -9.41
CA TYR A 79 8.69 15.04 -8.93
C TYR A 79 7.37 15.26 -9.67
N ALA A 80 7.32 14.99 -10.97
CA ALA A 80 6.07 15.02 -11.73
C ALA A 80 5.07 13.96 -11.20
N PHE A 81 5.54 12.72 -11.00
CA PHE A 81 4.72 11.65 -10.43
C PHE A 81 4.20 11.99 -9.02
N ASP A 82 5.06 12.53 -8.14
CA ASP A 82 4.72 12.95 -6.77
C ASP A 82 3.63 14.03 -6.79
N LYS A 83 3.78 15.02 -7.67
CA LYS A 83 2.80 16.08 -7.87
C LYS A 83 1.44 15.54 -8.33
N ASP A 84 1.43 14.64 -9.32
CA ASP A 84 0.21 14.05 -9.89
C ASP A 84 -0.51 13.11 -8.91
N ASN A 85 0.20 12.59 -7.93
CA ASN A 85 -0.33 11.69 -6.91
C ASN A 85 -0.34 12.29 -5.49
N THR A 86 -0.25 13.61 -5.39
CA THR A 86 -0.12 14.35 -4.12
C THR A 86 -1.15 13.92 -3.07
N ASP A 87 -2.43 13.74 -3.43
CA ASP A 87 -3.47 13.40 -2.45
C ASP A 87 -3.31 11.97 -1.91
N ARG A 88 -2.86 11.04 -2.75
CA ARG A 88 -2.59 9.66 -2.35
C ARG A 88 -1.39 9.59 -1.41
N ILE A 89 -0.33 10.30 -1.75
CA ILE A 89 0.88 10.40 -0.92
C ILE A 89 0.57 11.06 0.41
N LYS A 90 -0.18 12.17 0.42
CA LYS A 90 -0.67 12.80 1.66
C LYS A 90 -1.51 11.86 2.50
N GLY A 91 -2.37 11.04 1.87
CA GLY A 91 -3.17 10.02 2.55
C GLY A 91 -2.29 8.99 3.28
N ALA A 92 -1.26 8.46 2.62
CA ALA A 92 -0.31 7.53 3.22
C ALA A 92 0.49 8.19 4.35
N VAL A 93 0.99 9.41 4.15
CA VAL A 93 1.72 10.18 5.19
C VAL A 93 0.83 10.44 6.40
N THR A 94 -0.43 10.83 6.19
CA THR A 94 -1.38 11.07 7.28
C THR A 94 -1.69 9.79 8.05
N MET A 95 -1.93 8.68 7.36
CA MET A 95 -2.14 7.39 8.01
C MET A 95 -0.93 6.98 8.84
N ARG A 96 0.27 7.07 8.27
CA ARG A 96 1.53 6.82 8.97
C ARG A 96 1.67 7.68 10.22
N HIS A 97 1.45 9.00 10.11
CA HIS A 97 1.51 9.93 11.24
C HIS A 97 0.57 9.52 12.38
N ASN A 98 -0.70 9.24 12.05
CA ASN A 98 -1.70 8.85 13.03
C ASN A 98 -1.34 7.52 13.71
N THR A 99 -0.80 6.57 12.95
CA THR A 99 -0.32 5.28 13.46
C THR A 99 0.82 5.46 14.45
N ILE A 100 1.83 6.26 14.09
CA ILE A 100 2.98 6.56 14.96
C ILE A 100 2.51 7.26 16.24
N LYS A 101 1.63 8.26 16.13
CA LYS A 101 1.06 8.95 17.29
C LYS A 101 0.28 8.02 18.22
N ARG A 102 -0.43 7.04 17.65
CA ARG A 102 -1.15 6.02 18.43
C ARG A 102 -0.21 5.06 19.14
N LEU A 103 0.82 4.57 18.46
CA LEU A 103 1.74 3.57 19.00
C LEU A 103 2.80 4.17 19.94
N TYR A 104 3.20 5.39 19.67
CA TYR A 104 4.27 6.09 20.39
C TYR A 104 3.82 7.47 20.87
N PRO A 105 2.78 7.56 21.74
CA PRO A 105 2.15 8.84 22.09
C PRO A 105 3.06 9.82 22.80
N LYS A 106 4.18 9.35 23.37
CA LYS A 106 5.17 10.18 24.04
C LYS A 106 6.31 10.62 23.14
N ARG A 107 6.39 10.09 21.90
CA ARG A 107 7.47 10.44 20.96
C ARG A 107 7.27 11.85 20.44
N THR A 108 8.29 12.67 20.58
CA THR A 108 8.32 14.04 20.06
C THR A 108 8.51 14.03 18.53
N ALA A 109 8.22 15.15 17.87
CA ALA A 109 8.49 15.31 16.44
C ALA A 109 9.99 15.18 16.11
N GLN A 110 10.86 15.67 17.01
CA GLN A 110 12.32 15.57 16.86
C GLN A 110 12.78 14.11 16.92
N GLU A 111 12.36 13.35 17.94
CA GLU A 111 12.69 11.93 18.06
C GLU A 111 12.15 11.11 16.87
N GLN A 112 10.98 11.47 16.33
CA GLN A 112 10.45 10.82 15.14
C GLN A 112 11.31 11.12 13.93
N TRP A 113 11.73 12.37 13.74
CA TRP A 113 12.61 12.76 12.64
C TRP A 113 13.97 12.04 12.71
N GLU A 114 14.58 11.97 13.90
CA GLU A 114 15.85 11.27 14.13
C GLU A 114 15.74 9.77 13.81
N ASN A 115 14.63 9.15 14.22
CA ASN A 115 14.36 7.76 13.92
C ASN A 115 14.22 7.54 12.40
N ASP A 116 13.47 8.40 11.72
CA ASP A 116 13.26 8.31 10.26
C ASP A 116 14.58 8.54 9.50
N ALA A 117 15.39 9.50 9.91
CA ALA A 117 16.71 9.74 9.33
C ALA A 117 17.65 8.55 9.52
N SER A 118 17.64 7.93 10.70
CA SER A 118 18.43 6.72 11.01
C SER A 118 18.01 5.53 10.13
N ILE A 119 16.70 5.31 9.94
CA ILE A 119 16.18 4.26 9.06
C ILE A 119 16.60 4.52 7.61
N ALA A 120 16.43 5.74 7.12
CA ALA A 120 16.80 6.11 5.76
C ALA A 120 18.31 5.90 5.51
N THR A 121 19.15 6.29 6.46
CA THR A 121 20.62 6.13 6.34
C THR A 121 21.03 4.65 6.30
N ARG A 122 20.41 3.81 7.13
CA ARG A 122 20.72 2.37 7.16
C ARG A 122 20.24 1.63 5.90
N ALA A 123 19.12 2.08 5.33
CA ALA A 123 18.53 1.47 4.14
C ALA A 123 19.07 2.04 2.82
N ALA A 124 19.87 3.12 2.86
CA ALA A 124 20.38 3.76 1.67
C ALA A 124 21.45 2.88 1.00
N PRO A 125 21.26 2.46 -0.26
CA PRO A 125 22.27 1.68 -0.97
C PRO A 125 23.49 2.56 -1.28
N GLU A 126 24.65 1.94 -1.41
CA GLU A 126 25.80 2.61 -2.02
C GLU A 126 25.50 2.90 -3.49
N ILE A 127 25.77 4.15 -3.91
CA ILE A 127 25.46 4.58 -5.29
C ILE A 127 26.51 4.01 -6.27
N ASN A 128 25.99 3.28 -7.24
CA ASN A 128 26.70 2.78 -8.39
C ASN A 128 25.75 2.69 -9.59
N ASP A 129 26.27 2.39 -10.77
CA ASP A 129 25.50 2.33 -12.02
C ASP A 129 24.32 1.34 -11.92
N GLY A 130 24.48 0.20 -11.27
CA GLY A 130 23.43 -0.80 -11.09
C GLY A 130 22.28 -0.29 -10.24
N VAL A 131 22.59 0.42 -9.15
CA VAL A 131 21.59 1.03 -8.27
C VAL A 131 20.84 2.14 -9.00
N CYS A 132 21.56 3.01 -9.72
CA CYS A 132 20.93 4.09 -10.47
C CYS A 132 20.04 3.53 -11.59
N LYS A 133 20.54 2.55 -12.36
CA LYS A 133 19.74 1.88 -13.39
C LYS A 133 18.47 1.27 -12.82
N ALA A 134 18.55 0.56 -11.71
CA ALA A 134 17.37 -0.02 -11.05
C ALA A 134 16.34 1.06 -10.65
N ALA A 135 16.80 2.21 -10.15
CA ALA A 135 15.92 3.34 -9.83
C ALA A 135 15.26 3.93 -11.09
N TYR A 136 15.99 4.05 -12.20
CA TYR A 136 15.43 4.51 -13.49
C TYR A 136 14.38 3.55 -14.04
N ASP A 137 14.63 2.23 -13.97
CA ASP A 137 13.67 1.20 -14.36
C ASP A 137 12.36 1.29 -13.55
N VAL A 138 12.44 1.69 -12.28
CA VAL A 138 11.24 1.99 -11.46
C VAL A 138 10.51 3.21 -12.03
N ILE A 139 11.21 4.32 -12.30
CA ILE A 139 10.61 5.54 -12.87
C ILE A 139 9.91 5.24 -14.19
N ASP A 140 10.51 4.47 -15.07
CA ASP A 140 9.90 4.09 -16.35
C ASP A 140 8.59 3.28 -16.16
N LYS A 141 8.55 2.42 -15.15
CA LYS A 141 7.31 1.71 -14.80
C LYS A 141 6.25 2.66 -14.24
N LEU A 142 6.65 3.66 -13.42
CA LEU A 142 5.74 4.69 -12.89
C LEU A 142 5.16 5.56 -14.02
N LYS A 143 5.96 5.96 -15.00
CA LYS A 143 5.49 6.71 -16.19
C LYS A 143 4.44 5.91 -16.97
N LYS A 144 4.62 4.60 -17.13
CA LYS A 144 3.72 3.74 -17.90
C LYS A 144 2.44 3.37 -17.17
N ASN A 145 2.54 3.07 -15.89
CA ASN A 145 1.47 2.39 -15.14
C ASN A 145 0.98 3.21 -13.92
N GLY A 146 1.57 4.36 -13.65
CA GLY A 146 1.12 5.28 -12.60
C GLY A 146 1.14 4.69 -11.20
N TRP A 147 0.15 5.06 -10.40
CA TRP A 147 0.04 4.67 -8.99
C TRP A 147 0.04 3.15 -8.73
N PRO A 148 -0.61 2.29 -9.53
CA PRO A 148 -0.52 0.84 -9.34
C PRO A 148 0.90 0.30 -9.37
N ALA A 149 1.77 0.84 -10.25
CA ALA A 149 3.18 0.46 -10.30
C ALA A 149 3.93 0.89 -9.04
N PHE A 150 3.62 2.07 -8.50
CA PHE A 150 4.19 2.52 -7.23
C PHE A 150 3.80 1.62 -6.05
N LYS A 151 2.51 1.28 -5.93
CA LYS A 151 2.04 0.34 -4.90
C LYS A 151 2.74 -1.02 -5.01
N TYR A 152 2.89 -1.53 -6.22
CA TYR A 152 3.61 -2.79 -6.45
C TYR A 152 5.08 -2.67 -6.02
N TYR A 153 5.76 -1.58 -6.38
CA TYR A 153 7.13 -1.31 -5.94
C TYR A 153 7.24 -1.25 -4.42
N ALA A 154 6.37 -0.46 -3.75
CA ALA A 154 6.35 -0.35 -2.30
C ALA A 154 6.12 -1.71 -1.61
N LYS A 155 5.22 -2.53 -2.15
CA LYS A 155 4.95 -3.88 -1.66
C LYS A 155 6.17 -4.81 -1.79
N LEU A 156 6.90 -4.75 -2.90
CA LEU A 156 8.14 -5.53 -3.08
C LEU A 156 9.22 -5.12 -2.07
N GLN A 157 9.27 -3.83 -1.72
CA GLN A 157 10.24 -3.31 -0.76
C GLN A 157 9.80 -3.50 0.70
N GLN A 158 8.54 -3.84 0.96
CA GLN A 158 7.96 -3.88 2.30
C GLN A 158 8.77 -4.74 3.27
N SER A 159 9.20 -5.93 2.86
CA SER A 159 9.99 -6.84 3.71
C SER A 159 11.36 -6.28 4.10
N LEU A 160 11.90 -5.34 3.33
CA LEU A 160 13.18 -4.68 3.59
C LEU A 160 13.00 -3.38 4.39
N LEU A 161 11.92 -2.65 4.11
CA LEU A 161 11.69 -1.31 4.65
C LEU A 161 10.93 -1.29 5.98
N VAL A 162 10.17 -2.35 6.29
CA VAL A 162 9.21 -2.37 7.39
C VAL A 162 9.51 -3.52 8.35
N THR A 163 10.79 -3.65 8.76
CA THR A 163 11.27 -4.73 9.65
C THR A 163 11.28 -4.34 11.12
N ASP A 164 11.14 -3.06 11.42
CA ASP A 164 11.35 -2.45 12.74
C ASP A 164 10.04 -2.10 13.46
N ILE A 165 8.90 -2.45 12.89
CA ILE A 165 7.59 -2.15 13.46
C ILE A 165 6.85 -3.40 13.95
N PRO A 166 6.04 -3.29 15.02
CA PRO A 166 5.19 -4.38 15.47
C PRO A 166 4.00 -4.55 14.53
N ILE A 167 3.95 -5.64 13.76
CA ILE A 167 2.82 -5.96 12.87
C ILE A 167 1.81 -6.82 13.63
N CYS A 168 0.51 -6.49 13.52
CA CYS A 168 -0.57 -7.29 14.10
C CYS A 168 -0.61 -8.66 13.43
N ARG A 169 -0.61 -9.72 14.24
CA ARG A 169 -0.88 -11.07 13.74
C ARG A 169 -2.37 -11.18 13.47
N GLU A 170 -2.73 -11.61 12.29
CA GLU A 170 -4.09 -12.06 12.00
C GLU A 170 -4.30 -13.39 12.75
N ASN A 171 -5.28 -13.40 13.67
CA ASN A 171 -5.70 -14.62 14.34
C ASN A 171 -6.72 -15.35 13.49
#